data_e19d673271a2709f7a76d78cdaf9a78a
#
_entry.id   e19d673271a2709f7a76d78cdaf9a78a
#
_cell.length_a   1.000
_cell.length_b   1.000
_cell.length_c   1.000
_cell.angle_alpha   90.00
_cell.angle_beta   90.00
_cell.angle_gamma   90.00
#
_symmetry.space_group_name_H-M   'P 1'
#
loop_
_entity.id
_entity.type
_entity.pdbx_description
1 polymer ?
#
loop_
_entity_poly.entity_id
_entity_poly.type
_entity_poly.pdbx_seq_one_letter_code
_entity_poly.pdbx_strand_id
1 'polypeptide(L)'
;LLAQQFDQRIFGRVADFGAGWGYLSNELLKRCDRIERLELYEADWASLQAAQVNVGDRADFHWCDLTAEAPRGPFNWIIVNPPFHSGRAATPGLGTAFIQAAARALPGGGRLLMVANTNLPYEKTLTGLFKKVERRAQAQGFKIIEAVKGSR
;
A
#
# COMPACT_ATOMS: atom_id res chain seq x y z
N LEU A 1 -2.52 13.19 2.11
CA LEU A 1 -1.14 13.13 2.66
C LEU A 1 -0.28 12.10 1.93
N LEU A 2 -0.77 10.86 1.79
CA LEU A 2 0.00 9.81 1.12
C LEU A 2 0.27 10.13 -0.36
N ALA A 3 -0.75 10.58 -1.08
CA ALA A 3 -0.61 10.91 -2.50
C ALA A 3 0.45 11.99 -2.77
N GLN A 4 0.68 12.88 -1.82
CA GLN A 4 1.69 13.93 -1.94
C GLN A 4 3.12 13.37 -1.95
N GLN A 5 3.32 12.14 -1.54
CA GLN A 5 4.61 11.45 -1.56
C GLN A 5 4.88 10.75 -2.89
N PHE A 6 3.88 10.68 -3.79
CA PHE A 6 4.04 10.02 -5.08
C PHE A 6 4.88 10.86 -6.03
N ASP A 7 5.92 10.28 -6.57
CA ASP A 7 6.82 10.94 -7.51
C ASP A 7 7.42 9.93 -8.50
N GLN A 8 8.39 10.38 -9.29
CA GLN A 8 8.99 9.56 -10.35
C GLN A 8 9.90 8.43 -9.83
N ARG A 9 10.12 8.35 -8.52
CA ARG A 9 10.83 7.20 -7.95
C ARG A 9 9.96 5.93 -7.96
N ILE A 10 8.63 6.08 -8.02
CA ILE A 10 7.71 4.95 -8.06
C ILE A 10 7.62 4.46 -9.51
N PHE A 11 8.02 3.22 -9.74
CA PHE A 11 8.18 2.69 -11.08
C PHE A 11 7.88 1.20 -11.14
N GLY A 12 7.74 0.69 -12.36
CA GLY A 12 7.65 -0.73 -12.65
C GLY A 12 6.31 -1.33 -12.27
N ARG A 13 6.33 -2.47 -11.63
CA ARG A 13 5.14 -3.15 -11.16
C ARG A 13 4.78 -2.68 -9.76
N VAL A 14 3.60 -2.09 -9.62
CA VAL A 14 3.16 -1.42 -8.39
C VAL A 14 1.83 -2.03 -7.95
N ALA A 15 1.68 -2.26 -6.65
CA ALA A 15 0.44 -2.74 -6.08
C ALA A 15 -0.13 -1.70 -5.11
N ASP A 16 -1.45 -1.60 -5.08
CA ASP A 16 -2.21 -0.77 -4.15
C ASP A 16 -2.98 -1.71 -3.21
N PHE A 17 -2.49 -1.86 -1.99
CA PHE A 17 -3.06 -2.74 -0.98
C PHE A 17 -4.09 -1.97 -0.15
N GLY A 18 -5.35 -2.42 -0.21
CA GLY A 18 -6.46 -1.70 0.41
C GLY A 18 -6.91 -0.55 -0.49
N ALA A 19 -7.12 -0.85 -1.77
CA ALA A 19 -7.32 0.17 -2.80
C ALA A 19 -8.60 0.99 -2.63
N GLY A 20 -9.59 0.48 -1.91
CA GLY A 20 -10.87 1.15 -1.78
C GLY A 20 -11.49 1.45 -3.13
N TRP A 21 -11.97 2.67 -3.33
CA TRP A 21 -12.60 3.08 -4.59
C TRP A 21 -11.58 3.60 -5.63
N GLY A 22 -10.28 3.49 -5.36
CA GLY A 22 -9.25 3.75 -6.36
C GLY A 22 -8.63 5.14 -6.35
N TYR A 23 -8.84 5.91 -5.30
CA TYR A 23 -8.29 7.27 -5.23
C TYR A 23 -6.77 7.29 -5.35
N LEU A 24 -6.07 6.47 -4.55
CA LEU A 24 -4.60 6.45 -4.58
C LEU A 24 -4.06 5.94 -5.91
N SER A 25 -4.73 4.94 -6.49
CA SER A 25 -4.33 4.42 -7.80
C SER A 25 -4.47 5.48 -8.89
N ASN A 26 -5.54 6.27 -8.88
CA ASN A 26 -5.68 7.40 -9.79
C ASN A 26 -4.55 8.41 -9.61
N GLU A 27 -4.19 8.72 -8.36
CA GLU A 27 -3.09 9.65 -8.08
C GLU A 27 -1.74 9.08 -8.50
N LEU A 28 -1.53 7.78 -8.33
CA LEU A 28 -0.31 7.12 -8.83
C LEU A 28 -0.17 7.29 -10.35
N LEU A 29 -1.24 7.03 -11.08
CA LEU A 29 -1.23 7.15 -12.54
C LEU A 29 -1.04 8.58 -13.02
N LYS A 30 -1.51 9.56 -12.26
CA LYS A 30 -1.32 10.97 -12.56
C LYS A 30 0.11 11.44 -12.32
N ARG A 31 0.73 10.98 -11.24
CA ARG A 31 1.98 11.55 -10.70
C ARG A 31 3.22 10.74 -11.05
N CYS A 32 3.05 9.50 -11.48
CA CYS A 32 4.16 8.56 -11.68
C CYS A 32 4.11 8.01 -13.09
N ASP A 33 4.96 8.53 -13.97
CA ASP A 33 4.97 8.16 -15.38
C ASP A 33 5.66 6.83 -15.66
N ARG A 34 6.38 6.30 -14.67
CA ARG A 34 7.23 5.12 -14.85
C ARG A 34 6.59 3.83 -14.36
N ILE A 35 5.30 3.87 -14.01
CA ILE A 35 4.57 2.67 -13.64
C ILE A 35 4.27 1.88 -14.91
N GLU A 36 4.72 0.63 -14.96
CA GLU A 36 4.49 -0.25 -16.09
C GLU A 36 3.22 -1.09 -15.91
N ARG A 37 2.92 -1.46 -14.66
CA ARG A 37 1.75 -2.25 -14.32
C ARG A 37 1.27 -1.88 -12.93
N LEU A 38 -0.03 -1.60 -12.80
CA LEU A 38 -0.66 -1.25 -11.52
C LEU A 38 -1.72 -2.29 -11.19
N GLU A 39 -1.68 -2.83 -9.98
CA GLU A 39 -2.60 -3.86 -9.50
C GLU A 39 -3.25 -3.40 -8.20
N LEU A 40 -4.57 -3.42 -8.16
CA LEU A 40 -5.34 -3.03 -6.98
C LEU A 40 -5.85 -4.28 -6.28
N TYR A 41 -5.68 -4.33 -4.96
CA TYR A 41 -6.14 -5.43 -4.12
C TYR A 41 -7.11 -4.87 -3.07
N GLU A 42 -8.34 -5.37 -3.10
CA GLU A 42 -9.40 -4.88 -2.23
C GLU A 42 -10.32 -6.03 -1.82
N ALA A 43 -10.62 -6.13 -0.52
CA ALA A 43 -11.49 -7.17 0.02
C ALA A 43 -12.97 -6.82 -0.07
N ASP A 44 -13.30 -5.53 -0.11
CA ASP A 44 -14.68 -5.09 -0.21
C ASP A 44 -15.13 -5.03 -1.66
N TRP A 45 -16.08 -5.89 -2.02
CA TRP A 45 -16.54 -6.03 -3.39
C TRP A 45 -17.07 -4.72 -3.98
N ALA A 46 -17.91 -4.00 -3.21
CA ALA A 46 -18.49 -2.75 -3.67
C ALA A 46 -17.41 -1.69 -3.94
N SER A 47 -16.41 -1.59 -3.06
CA SER A 47 -15.29 -0.69 -3.26
C SER A 47 -14.49 -1.05 -4.50
N LEU A 48 -14.26 -2.33 -4.73
CA LEU A 48 -13.53 -2.78 -5.91
C LEU A 48 -14.28 -2.44 -7.19
N GLN A 49 -15.62 -2.58 -7.21
CA GLN A 49 -16.43 -2.18 -8.35
C GLN A 49 -16.32 -0.68 -8.61
N ALA A 50 -16.35 0.13 -7.56
CA ALA A 50 -16.17 1.58 -7.69
C ALA A 50 -14.77 1.90 -8.24
N ALA A 51 -13.74 1.19 -7.79
CA ALA A 51 -12.38 1.37 -8.29
C ALA A 51 -12.29 1.06 -9.78
N GLN A 52 -12.96 0.01 -10.25
CA GLN A 52 -12.99 -0.33 -11.68
C GLN A 52 -13.58 0.79 -12.53
N VAL A 53 -14.62 1.45 -12.02
CA VAL A 53 -15.21 2.61 -12.71
C VAL A 53 -14.24 3.80 -12.68
N ASN A 54 -13.64 4.08 -11.54
CA ASN A 54 -12.81 5.28 -11.36
C ASN A 54 -11.46 5.18 -12.06
N VAL A 55 -10.85 4.02 -12.07
CA VAL A 55 -9.51 3.81 -12.63
C VAL A 55 -9.58 3.27 -14.07
N GLY A 56 -10.58 2.45 -14.35
CA GLY A 56 -10.76 1.87 -15.67
C GLY A 56 -9.73 0.80 -16.00
N ASP A 57 -9.49 0.60 -17.28
CA ASP A 57 -8.63 -0.47 -17.79
C ASP A 57 -7.12 -0.14 -17.73
N ARG A 58 -6.76 0.94 -17.03
CA ARG A 58 -5.35 1.30 -16.80
C ARG A 58 -4.70 0.46 -15.71
N ALA A 59 -5.46 -0.40 -15.04
CA ALA A 59 -4.98 -1.22 -13.92
C ALA A 59 -5.66 -2.59 -13.93
N ASP A 60 -5.09 -3.53 -13.19
CA ASP A 60 -5.68 -4.83 -12.91
C ASP A 60 -6.31 -4.82 -11.53
N PHE A 61 -7.45 -5.50 -11.38
CA PHE A 61 -8.24 -5.47 -10.14
C PHE A 61 -8.37 -6.87 -9.57
N HIS A 62 -8.10 -6.98 -8.26
CA HIS A 62 -8.14 -8.27 -7.55
C HIS A 62 -9.03 -8.17 -6.33
N TRP A 63 -10.08 -8.97 -6.29
CA TRP A 63 -10.90 -9.12 -5.11
C TRP A 63 -10.17 -10.07 -4.16
N CYS A 64 -9.53 -9.52 -3.13
CA CYS A 64 -8.54 -10.23 -2.35
C CYS A 64 -8.56 -9.77 -0.90
N ASP A 65 -8.59 -10.74 0.02
CA ASP A 65 -8.41 -10.49 1.43
C ASP A 65 -6.93 -10.68 1.79
N LEU A 66 -6.22 -9.59 1.97
CA LEU A 66 -4.78 -9.61 2.24
C LEU A 66 -4.43 -10.20 3.62
N THR A 67 -5.41 -10.39 4.50
CA THR A 67 -5.20 -11.08 5.77
C THR A 67 -5.14 -12.59 5.60
N ALA A 68 -5.70 -13.11 4.53
CA ALA A 68 -5.78 -14.54 4.24
C ALA A 68 -4.97 -14.97 3.02
N GLU A 69 -4.75 -14.05 2.09
CA GLU A 69 -4.08 -14.33 0.81
C GLU A 69 -2.87 -13.42 0.65
N ALA A 70 -1.81 -13.94 0.07
CA ALA A 70 -0.62 -13.17 -0.24
C ALA A 70 -0.48 -13.04 -1.76
N PRO A 71 -0.58 -11.82 -2.30
CA PRO A 71 -0.37 -11.61 -3.72
C PRO A 71 1.04 -12.03 -4.14
N ARG A 72 1.15 -12.52 -5.36
CA ARG A 72 2.45 -12.94 -5.88
C ARG A 72 3.13 -11.78 -6.56
N GLY A 73 4.23 -11.36 -5.95
CA GLY A 73 5.13 -10.42 -6.60
C GLY A 73 5.90 -11.10 -7.74
N PRO A 74 7.04 -10.55 -8.08
CA PRO A 74 7.65 -9.45 -7.33
C PRO A 74 7.08 -8.08 -7.75
N PHE A 75 6.86 -7.22 -6.78
CA PHE A 75 6.50 -5.83 -7.02
C PHE A 75 7.72 -4.93 -6.78
N ASN A 76 7.82 -3.84 -7.50
CA ASN A 76 8.83 -2.82 -7.24
C ASN A 76 8.41 -1.92 -6.08
N TRP A 77 7.13 -1.60 -6.01
CA TRP A 77 6.55 -0.77 -4.94
C TRP A 77 5.20 -1.34 -4.53
N ILE A 78 4.91 -1.26 -3.24
CA ILE A 78 3.58 -1.55 -2.70
C ILE A 78 3.13 -0.36 -1.87
N ILE A 79 1.97 0.18 -2.20
CA ILE A 79 1.31 1.24 -1.45
C ILE A 79 0.35 0.57 -0.48
N VAL A 80 0.44 0.89 0.80
CA VAL A 80 -0.38 0.27 1.83
C VAL A 80 -1.24 1.32 2.51
N ASN A 81 -2.54 1.16 2.36
CA ASN A 81 -3.53 2.02 3.00
C ASN A 81 -4.52 1.12 3.73
N PRO A 82 -4.18 0.66 4.94
CA PRO A 82 -5.07 -0.23 5.68
C PRO A 82 -6.42 0.44 5.92
N PRO A 83 -7.53 -0.32 5.85
CA PRO A 83 -8.84 0.30 6.07
C PRO A 83 -8.95 0.85 7.49
N PHE A 84 -9.44 2.08 7.59
CA PHE A 84 -9.76 2.72 8.85
C PHE A 84 -11.29 2.64 9.01
N HIS A 85 -11.76 1.91 9.99
CA HIS A 85 -13.18 1.80 10.22
C HIS A 85 -13.68 3.01 10.98
N SER A 86 -14.58 3.76 10.36
CA SER A 86 -15.25 4.86 11.04
C SER A 86 -15.99 4.34 12.25
N GLY A 87 -15.81 5.01 13.41
CA GLY A 87 -16.49 4.66 14.64
C GLY A 87 -15.90 3.47 15.39
N ARG A 88 -14.79 2.88 14.92
CA ARG A 88 -14.07 1.82 15.60
C ARG A 88 -12.61 2.20 15.76
N ALA A 89 -12.01 1.76 16.86
CA ALA A 89 -10.58 1.87 17.03
C ALA A 89 -9.91 1.12 15.86
N ALA A 90 -8.88 1.73 15.27
CA ALA A 90 -8.09 1.05 14.26
C ALA A 90 -7.57 -0.26 14.84
N THR A 91 -7.66 -1.33 14.06
CA THR A 91 -7.22 -2.65 14.48
C THR A 91 -5.74 -2.81 14.09
N PRO A 92 -4.79 -2.75 15.04
CA PRO A 92 -3.37 -2.88 14.68
C PRO A 92 -3.06 -4.17 13.93
N GLY A 93 -3.79 -5.24 14.23
CA GLY A 93 -3.61 -6.53 13.57
C GLY A 93 -3.86 -6.51 12.08
N LEU A 94 -4.80 -5.68 11.62
CA LEU A 94 -5.10 -5.56 10.19
C LEU A 94 -3.94 -4.91 9.44
N GLY A 95 -3.41 -3.81 9.97
CA GLY A 95 -2.25 -3.16 9.37
C GLY A 95 -1.00 -4.05 9.39
N THR A 96 -0.81 -4.79 10.48
CA THR A 96 0.29 -5.75 10.58
C THR A 96 0.18 -6.84 9.51
N ALA A 97 -1.04 -7.36 9.27
CA ALA A 97 -1.26 -8.38 8.24
C ALA A 97 -0.94 -7.83 6.84
N PHE A 98 -1.31 -6.58 6.57
CA PHE A 98 -0.99 -5.92 5.29
C PHE A 98 0.52 -5.76 5.11
N ILE A 99 1.22 -5.37 6.17
CA ILE A 99 2.68 -5.23 6.16
C ILE A 99 3.34 -6.59 5.87
N GLN A 100 2.87 -7.64 6.51
CA GLN A 100 3.39 -9.00 6.32
C GLN A 100 3.18 -9.47 4.88
N ALA A 101 1.98 -9.24 4.32
CA ALA A 101 1.69 -9.59 2.93
C ALA A 101 2.60 -8.82 1.97
N ALA A 102 2.83 -7.54 2.22
CA ALA A 102 3.72 -6.72 1.41
C ALA A 102 5.16 -7.22 1.48
N ALA A 103 5.64 -7.56 2.68
CA ALA A 103 6.99 -8.07 2.84
C ALA A 103 7.22 -9.36 2.04
N ARG A 104 6.21 -10.23 1.99
CA ARG A 104 6.29 -11.47 1.21
C ARG A 104 6.30 -11.22 -0.30
N ALA A 105 5.64 -10.17 -0.75
CA ALA A 105 5.49 -9.86 -2.18
C ALA A 105 6.60 -8.97 -2.74
N LEU A 106 7.44 -8.40 -1.88
CA LEU A 106 8.53 -7.53 -2.28
C LEU A 106 9.85 -8.28 -2.34
N PRO A 107 10.61 -8.16 -3.44
CA PRO A 107 11.97 -8.68 -3.51
C PRO A 107 12.93 -7.76 -2.78
N GLY A 108 14.20 -8.18 -2.64
CA GLY A 108 15.24 -7.30 -2.13
C GLY A 108 15.32 -6.00 -2.93
N GLY A 109 15.35 -4.88 -2.25
CA GLY A 109 15.31 -3.56 -2.88
C GLY A 109 13.93 -3.03 -3.18
N GLY A 110 12.89 -3.87 -3.10
CA GLY A 110 11.51 -3.41 -3.25
C GLY A 110 11.10 -2.50 -2.10
N ARG A 111 10.13 -1.64 -2.35
CA ARG A 111 9.75 -0.61 -1.37
C ARG A 111 8.26 -0.64 -1.06
N LEU A 112 7.98 -0.30 0.19
CA LEU A 112 6.63 -0.12 0.71
C LEU A 112 6.45 1.34 1.09
N LEU A 113 5.28 1.89 0.78
CA LEU A 113 4.90 3.23 1.24
C LEU A 113 3.54 3.11 1.91
N MET A 114 3.47 3.46 3.20
CA MET A 114 2.29 3.20 4.04
C MET A 114 1.80 4.46 4.72
N VAL A 115 0.48 4.63 4.78
CA VAL A 115 -0.15 5.63 5.65
C VAL A 115 -0.73 4.91 6.88
N ALA A 116 -0.55 5.51 8.04
CA ALA A 116 -1.04 4.96 9.30
C ALA A 116 -1.36 6.06 10.30
N ASN A 117 -2.20 5.73 11.27
CA ASN A 117 -2.39 6.60 12.43
C ASN A 117 -1.06 6.76 13.18
N THR A 118 -0.77 7.98 13.61
CA THR A 118 0.46 8.31 14.33
C THR A 118 0.65 7.45 15.57
N ASN A 119 -0.45 7.08 16.24
CA ASN A 119 -0.42 6.34 17.51
C ASN A 119 -0.19 4.83 17.34
N LEU A 120 -0.27 4.29 16.13
CA LEU A 120 -0.09 2.86 15.91
C LEU A 120 1.39 2.53 15.70
N PRO A 121 1.94 1.54 16.43
CA PRO A 121 3.38 1.29 16.44
C PRO A 121 3.81 0.38 15.28
N TYR A 122 3.48 0.72 14.06
CA TYR A 122 3.81 -0.09 12.89
C TYR A 122 5.30 -0.12 12.57
N GLU A 123 6.05 0.89 13.02
CA GLU A 123 7.50 0.91 12.81
C GLU A 123 8.18 -0.32 13.39
N LYS A 124 7.68 -0.83 14.51
CA LYS A 124 8.23 -2.04 15.14
C LYS A 124 8.08 -3.26 14.22
N THR A 125 6.88 -3.45 13.65
CA THR A 125 6.62 -4.54 12.71
C THR A 125 7.48 -4.38 11.45
N LEU A 126 7.54 -3.16 10.92
CA LEU A 126 8.31 -2.86 9.72
C LEU A 126 9.80 -3.11 9.94
N THR A 127 10.34 -2.69 11.07
CA THR A 127 11.76 -2.87 11.39
C THR A 127 12.15 -4.35 11.46
N GLY A 128 11.22 -5.21 11.88
CA GLY A 128 11.46 -6.66 11.91
C GLY A 128 11.45 -7.33 10.55
N LEU A 129 10.86 -6.70 9.52
CA LEU A 129 10.66 -7.29 8.21
C LEU A 129 11.43 -6.58 7.09
N PHE A 130 11.82 -5.33 7.31
CA PHE A 130 12.47 -4.51 6.30
C PHE A 130 13.85 -4.05 6.76
N LYS A 131 14.75 -3.87 5.80
CA LYS A 131 16.14 -3.44 6.04
C LYS A 131 16.20 -1.99 6.52
N LYS A 132 15.35 -1.12 5.98
CA LYS A 132 15.34 0.31 6.27
C LYS A 132 13.91 0.78 6.43
N VAL A 133 13.66 1.58 7.46
CA VAL A 133 12.33 2.14 7.75
C VAL A 133 12.50 3.64 8.05
N GLU A 134 11.73 4.47 7.36
CA GLU A 134 11.88 5.91 7.44
C GLU A 134 10.51 6.57 7.47
N ARG A 135 10.32 7.49 8.42
CA ARG A 135 9.10 8.30 8.45
C ARG A 135 9.29 9.47 7.49
N ARG A 136 8.45 9.52 6.46
CA ARG A 136 8.54 10.52 5.39
C ARG A 136 7.76 11.79 5.68
N ALA A 137 6.65 11.68 6.39
CA ALA A 137 5.76 12.81 6.68
C ALA A 137 4.87 12.49 7.86
N GLN A 138 4.34 13.54 8.49
CA GLN A 138 3.38 13.41 9.58
C GLN A 138 2.51 14.65 9.60
N ALA A 139 1.18 14.46 9.59
CA ALA A 139 0.23 15.55 9.67
C ALA A 139 -1.14 15.02 10.07
N GLN A 140 -1.89 15.81 10.83
CA GLN A 140 -3.30 15.56 11.13
C GLN A 140 -3.58 14.16 11.71
N GLY A 141 -2.67 13.68 12.57
CA GLY A 141 -2.83 12.39 13.22
C GLY A 141 -2.37 11.19 12.38
N PHE A 142 -1.84 11.42 11.19
CA PHE A 142 -1.34 10.38 10.30
C PHE A 142 0.15 10.53 10.04
N LYS A 143 0.80 9.41 9.77
CA LYS A 143 2.20 9.36 9.37
C LYS A 143 2.36 8.56 8.08
N ILE A 144 3.36 8.93 7.31
CA ILE A 144 3.75 8.20 6.09
C ILE A 144 5.09 7.53 6.37
N ILE A 145 5.16 6.24 6.13
CA ILE A 145 6.36 5.44 6.36
C ILE A 145 6.80 4.81 5.05
N GLU A 146 8.06 4.95 4.72
CA GLU A 146 8.69 4.24 3.60
C GLU A 146 9.61 3.17 4.16
N ALA A 147 9.52 1.97 3.62
CA ALA A 147 10.37 0.86 4.04
C ALA A 147 11.01 0.19 2.83
N VAL A 148 12.24 -0.25 2.98
CA VAL A 148 13.00 -0.91 1.91
C VAL A 148 13.27 -2.35 2.33
N LYS A 149 12.91 -3.31 1.45
CA LYS A 149 13.14 -4.73 1.69
C LYS A 149 14.62 -5.06 1.54
N GLY A 150 15.15 -5.85 2.45
CA GLY A 150 16.51 -6.34 2.36
C GLY A 150 16.68 -7.41 1.27
N SER A 151 17.93 -7.81 1.02
CA SER A 151 18.28 -8.72 -0.06
C SER A 151 17.68 -10.13 0.09
N ARG A 152 17.01 -10.38 1.18
CA ARG A 152 16.33 -11.66 1.40
C ARG A 152 14.93 -11.45 1.90
#